data_dfe099decc11155bb5d23c9943ea4387
#
_entry.id   dfe099decc11155bb5d23c9943ea4387
#
_cell.length_a   1.000
_cell.length_b   1.000
_cell.length_c   1.000
_cell.angle_alpha   90.00
_cell.angle_beta   90.00
_cell.angle_gamma   90.00
#
_symmetry.space_group_name_H-M   'P 1'
#
loop_
_entity.id
_entity.type
_entity.pdbx_description
1 polymer ?
#
loop_
_entity_poly.entity_id
_entity_poly.type
_entity_poly.pdbx_seq_one_letter_code
_entity_poly.pdbx_strand_id
1 'polypeptide(L)'
;MRPAHAIIDLDAIRHNYRQSKVLAPSAKAIAIIKANAYGHGAVAVAKALSPEADAYGVACLEEAMELRDSGITNPVLLLEGIFEPDELQQVDQHDLYMAVATERQLGWLLEAKLSKKVHVFLKMDSGMHRLGFSPADYPAVYARLAACPHVGQVTLMSHFSRADEPDQPTTERQLERISQVNNSLGLNCSLANSAGTLAWPAAANQAYVRPGIMLYGASPLMAPDDPSHALLKPAMSLRSEIFSVRELAAGEPIGYGENFICERPTRVGVVAIGYADGYSRHAQDGTPVSVNGKPSRIIGRVSMDMLTVDLTDLPDAKEGDPVELWGKEVDVNLVATHSRTISYTLFTSITRRVPLRYINQ
;
A
#
# COMPACT_ATOMS: atom_id res chain seq x y z
N MET A 1 -9.05 28.47 4.54
CA MET A 1 -9.12 27.02 4.27
C MET A 1 -8.18 26.34 5.25
N ARG A 2 -8.53 25.14 5.77
CA ARG A 2 -7.64 24.39 6.67
C ARG A 2 -6.32 24.06 5.97
N PRO A 3 -5.15 24.22 6.63
CA PRO A 3 -3.87 24.04 5.97
C PRO A 3 -3.47 22.59 5.72
N ALA A 4 -4.13 21.62 6.37
CA ALA A 4 -3.84 20.20 6.20
C ALA A 4 -4.08 19.75 4.75
N HIS A 5 -3.07 19.13 4.13
CA HIS A 5 -3.12 18.59 2.76
C HIS A 5 -2.05 17.52 2.57
N ALA A 6 -2.25 16.66 1.58
CA ALA A 6 -1.24 15.69 1.14
C ALA A 6 -0.73 16.07 -0.26
N ILE A 7 0.58 16.17 -0.40
CA ILE A 7 1.23 16.36 -1.70
C ILE A 7 1.58 14.97 -2.23
N ILE A 8 1.11 14.66 -3.44
CA ILE A 8 1.37 13.39 -4.13
C ILE A 8 2.32 13.64 -5.29
N ASP A 9 3.51 13.07 -5.20
CA ASP A 9 4.55 13.17 -6.22
C ASP A 9 4.43 11.97 -7.19
N LEU A 10 3.87 12.24 -8.38
CA LEU A 10 3.64 11.20 -9.38
C LEU A 10 4.95 10.70 -10.03
N ASP A 11 6.00 11.52 -10.07
CA ASP A 11 7.33 11.07 -10.52
C ASP A 11 7.99 10.10 -9.52
N ALA A 12 7.75 10.29 -8.23
CA ALA A 12 8.18 9.32 -7.22
C ALA A 12 7.49 7.95 -7.46
N ILE A 13 6.19 7.95 -7.76
CA ILE A 13 5.44 6.72 -8.08
C ILE A 13 5.99 6.05 -9.35
N ARG A 14 6.23 6.81 -10.44
CA ARG A 14 6.85 6.27 -11.67
C ARG A 14 8.22 5.69 -11.38
N HIS A 15 9.04 6.41 -10.61
CA HIS A 15 10.37 5.94 -10.20
C HIS A 15 10.25 4.60 -9.46
N ASN A 16 9.38 4.51 -8.46
CA ASN A 16 9.22 3.31 -7.65
C ASN A 16 8.67 2.13 -8.46
N TYR A 17 7.77 2.38 -9.42
CA TYR A 17 7.31 1.37 -10.36
C TYR A 17 8.47 0.83 -11.20
N ARG A 18 9.32 1.71 -11.74
CA ARG A 18 10.50 1.31 -12.51
C ARG A 18 11.50 0.54 -11.67
N GLN A 19 11.65 0.85 -10.38
CA GLN A 19 12.48 0.04 -9.47
C GLN A 19 11.97 -1.40 -9.38
N SER A 20 10.66 -1.63 -9.34
CA SER A 20 10.13 -2.99 -9.38
C SER A 20 10.48 -3.75 -10.66
N LYS A 21 10.56 -3.06 -11.81
CA LYS A 21 10.98 -3.63 -13.08
C LYS A 21 12.50 -3.91 -13.13
N VAL A 22 13.31 -3.06 -12.49
CA VAL A 22 14.76 -3.28 -12.36
C VAL A 22 15.06 -4.51 -11.51
N LEU A 23 14.31 -4.68 -10.41
CA LEU A 23 14.49 -5.82 -9.50
C LEU A 23 13.91 -7.14 -10.07
N ALA A 24 12.97 -7.05 -10.99
CA ALA A 24 12.33 -8.19 -11.64
C ALA A 24 12.28 -8.01 -13.18
N PRO A 25 13.43 -8.02 -13.86
CA PRO A 25 13.52 -7.60 -15.28
C PRO A 25 12.76 -8.51 -16.25
N SER A 26 12.53 -9.76 -15.88
CA SER A 26 11.78 -10.73 -16.69
C SER A 26 10.28 -10.70 -16.43
N ALA A 27 9.85 -10.08 -15.34
CA ALA A 27 8.46 -10.08 -14.91
C ALA A 27 7.68 -8.89 -15.47
N LYS A 28 6.38 -9.10 -15.66
CA LYS A 28 5.41 -8.00 -15.75
C LYS A 28 5.10 -7.50 -14.35
N ALA A 29 4.96 -6.19 -14.19
CA ALA A 29 4.64 -5.58 -12.90
C ALA A 29 3.16 -5.17 -12.86
N ILE A 30 2.40 -5.80 -11.97
CA ILE A 30 1.02 -5.41 -11.67
C ILE A 30 1.06 -4.34 -10.59
N ALA A 31 0.86 -3.09 -10.94
CA ALA A 31 0.82 -1.98 -9.98
C ALA A 31 -0.41 -2.11 -9.07
N ILE A 32 -0.20 -2.31 -7.78
CA ILE A 32 -1.30 -2.47 -6.81
C ILE A 32 -1.80 -1.11 -6.38
N ILE A 33 -2.99 -0.74 -6.86
CA ILE A 33 -3.62 0.57 -6.66
C ILE A 33 -4.99 0.49 -5.97
N LYS A 34 -5.28 -0.63 -5.31
CA LYS A 34 -6.48 -0.79 -4.47
C LYS A 34 -6.50 0.20 -3.31
N ALA A 35 -7.65 0.32 -2.63
CA ALA A 35 -7.86 1.24 -1.53
C ALA A 35 -7.45 2.68 -1.92
N ASN A 36 -7.97 3.15 -3.06
CA ASN A 36 -7.66 4.45 -3.64
C ASN A 36 -6.15 4.70 -3.80
N ALA A 37 -5.42 3.69 -4.38
CA ALA A 37 -3.96 3.68 -4.48
C ALA A 37 -3.29 3.93 -3.10
N TYR A 38 -3.73 3.19 -2.07
CA TYR A 38 -3.29 3.38 -0.69
C TYR A 38 -3.41 4.85 -0.24
N GLY A 39 -4.55 5.50 -0.56
CA GLY A 39 -4.82 6.89 -0.22
C GLY A 39 -4.14 7.94 -1.11
N HIS A 40 -3.43 7.54 -2.16
CA HIS A 40 -2.75 8.47 -3.08
C HIS A 40 -3.60 8.93 -4.27
N GLY A 41 -4.82 8.37 -4.44
CA GLY A 41 -5.71 8.69 -5.56
C GLY A 41 -5.54 7.74 -6.75
N ALA A 42 -6.38 6.69 -6.81
CA ALA A 42 -6.24 5.59 -7.77
C ALA A 42 -6.24 6.07 -9.23
N VAL A 43 -7.14 6.95 -9.60
CA VAL A 43 -7.25 7.49 -10.97
C VAL A 43 -6.01 8.29 -11.37
N ALA A 44 -5.50 9.16 -10.49
CA ALA A 44 -4.32 9.96 -10.79
C ALA A 44 -3.07 9.09 -10.92
N VAL A 45 -2.90 8.12 -10.01
CA VAL A 45 -1.79 7.15 -10.04
C VAL A 45 -1.88 6.27 -11.30
N ALA A 46 -3.06 5.75 -11.63
CA ALA A 46 -3.25 4.95 -12.83
C ALA A 46 -2.93 5.74 -14.10
N LYS A 47 -3.42 6.97 -14.23
CA LYS A 47 -3.08 7.85 -15.38
C LYS A 47 -1.59 8.11 -15.48
N ALA A 48 -0.92 8.37 -14.36
CA ALA A 48 0.52 8.61 -14.35
C ALA A 48 1.34 7.38 -14.77
N LEU A 49 0.88 6.17 -14.43
CA LEU A 49 1.54 4.92 -14.78
C LEU A 49 1.08 4.33 -16.11
N SER A 50 -0.02 4.77 -16.69
CA SER A 50 -0.65 4.17 -17.88
C SER A 50 0.30 3.95 -19.07
N PRO A 51 1.27 4.83 -19.35
CA PRO A 51 2.21 4.62 -20.45
C PRO A 51 3.19 3.44 -20.26
N GLU A 52 3.40 3.00 -19.02
CA GLU A 52 4.44 2.00 -18.70
C GLU A 52 3.95 0.82 -17.85
N ALA A 53 2.75 0.92 -17.23
CA ALA A 53 2.22 -0.16 -16.41
C ALA A 53 1.77 -1.36 -17.24
N ASP A 54 2.26 -2.55 -16.89
CA ASP A 54 1.84 -3.81 -17.54
C ASP A 54 0.38 -4.18 -17.16
N ALA A 55 -0.03 -3.88 -15.94
CA ALA A 55 -1.38 -4.08 -15.42
C ALA A 55 -1.57 -3.34 -14.08
N TYR A 56 -2.83 -3.22 -13.67
CA TYR A 56 -3.22 -2.73 -12.33
C TYR A 56 -3.85 -3.86 -11.52
N GLY A 57 -3.68 -3.81 -10.19
CA GLY A 57 -4.34 -4.72 -9.25
C GLY A 57 -5.20 -3.93 -8.28
N VAL A 58 -6.49 -4.28 -8.22
CA VAL A 58 -7.49 -3.68 -7.34
C VAL A 58 -8.15 -4.75 -6.48
N ALA A 59 -8.88 -4.36 -5.43
CA ALA A 59 -9.51 -5.32 -4.53
C ALA A 59 -10.83 -5.88 -5.10
N CYS A 60 -11.66 -5.02 -5.66
CA CYS A 60 -13.04 -5.31 -6.03
C CYS A 60 -13.44 -4.69 -7.37
N LEU A 61 -14.63 -5.03 -7.84
CA LEU A 61 -15.19 -4.59 -9.12
C LEU A 61 -15.37 -3.06 -9.16
N GLU A 62 -15.82 -2.45 -8.06
CA GLU A 62 -16.08 -1.01 -8.00
C GLU A 62 -14.80 -0.19 -8.25
N GLU A 63 -13.67 -0.63 -7.70
CA GLU A 63 -12.37 0.01 -7.95
C GLU A 63 -11.93 -0.18 -9.42
N ALA A 64 -12.19 -1.33 -10.02
CA ALA A 64 -11.91 -1.56 -11.44
C ALA A 64 -12.78 -0.68 -12.34
N MET A 65 -14.05 -0.50 -12.00
CA MET A 65 -14.98 0.35 -12.75
C MET A 65 -14.59 1.82 -12.66
N GLU A 66 -14.17 2.31 -11.49
CA GLU A 66 -13.64 3.68 -11.35
C GLU A 66 -12.48 3.94 -12.34
N LEU A 67 -11.59 2.97 -12.51
CA LEU A 67 -10.49 3.08 -13.49
C LEU A 67 -11.01 3.09 -14.93
N ARG A 68 -11.94 2.19 -15.28
CA ARG A 68 -12.54 2.11 -16.63
C ARG A 68 -13.29 3.39 -16.99
N ASP A 69 -14.11 3.92 -16.08
CA ASP A 69 -14.85 5.18 -16.24
C ASP A 69 -13.93 6.38 -16.41
N SER A 70 -12.72 6.30 -15.84
CA SER A 70 -11.68 7.31 -15.99
C SER A 70 -10.84 7.18 -17.27
N GLY A 71 -11.17 6.20 -18.15
CA GLY A 71 -10.52 5.99 -19.44
C GLY A 71 -9.25 5.12 -19.39
N ILE A 72 -8.99 4.43 -18.28
CA ILE A 72 -7.86 3.49 -18.18
C ILE A 72 -8.20 2.21 -18.96
N THR A 73 -7.34 1.85 -19.91
CA THR A 73 -7.49 0.67 -20.79
C THR A 73 -6.51 -0.45 -20.48
N ASN A 74 -5.47 -0.20 -19.69
CA ASN A 74 -4.53 -1.22 -19.25
C ASN A 74 -5.26 -2.40 -18.59
N PRO A 75 -4.72 -3.64 -18.63
CA PRO A 75 -5.27 -4.77 -17.89
C PRO A 75 -5.48 -4.46 -16.41
N VAL A 76 -6.62 -4.89 -15.85
CA VAL A 76 -6.95 -4.74 -14.43
C VAL A 76 -7.25 -6.11 -13.84
N LEU A 77 -6.58 -6.45 -12.74
CA LEU A 77 -6.76 -7.69 -12.00
C LEU A 77 -7.57 -7.44 -10.72
N LEU A 78 -8.69 -8.14 -10.59
CA LEU A 78 -9.43 -8.26 -9.33
C LEU A 78 -8.70 -9.24 -8.41
N LEU A 79 -7.97 -8.73 -7.42
CA LEU A 79 -7.08 -9.52 -6.54
C LEU A 79 -7.82 -10.49 -5.61
N GLU A 80 -9.08 -10.21 -5.34
CA GLU A 80 -9.97 -11.03 -4.50
C GLU A 80 -11.00 -11.79 -5.37
N GLY A 81 -10.98 -11.55 -6.69
CA GLY A 81 -11.95 -12.08 -7.62
C GLY A 81 -13.29 -11.35 -7.53
N ILE A 82 -14.36 -12.09 -7.73
CA ILE A 82 -15.74 -11.59 -7.68
C ILE A 82 -16.42 -12.04 -6.39
N PHE A 83 -17.37 -11.25 -5.91
CA PHE A 83 -18.15 -11.52 -4.70
C PHE A 83 -19.57 -12.04 -5.01
N GLU A 84 -20.10 -11.73 -6.22
CA GLU A 84 -21.39 -12.18 -6.70
C GLU A 84 -21.29 -12.69 -8.15
N PRO A 85 -22.14 -13.65 -8.58
CA PRO A 85 -22.01 -14.31 -9.89
C PRO A 85 -22.30 -13.38 -11.07
N ASP A 86 -23.14 -12.38 -10.92
CA ASP A 86 -23.48 -11.39 -11.96
C ASP A 86 -22.34 -10.41 -12.26
N GLU A 87 -21.37 -10.26 -11.36
CA GLU A 87 -20.12 -9.50 -11.62
C GLU A 87 -19.32 -10.10 -12.79
N LEU A 88 -19.48 -11.38 -13.10
CA LEU A 88 -18.83 -12.02 -14.25
C LEU A 88 -19.18 -11.35 -15.60
N GLN A 89 -20.36 -10.75 -15.69
CA GLN A 89 -20.73 -9.99 -16.88
C GLN A 89 -19.88 -8.72 -17.02
N GLN A 90 -19.55 -8.07 -15.91
CA GLN A 90 -18.67 -6.90 -15.91
C GLN A 90 -17.21 -7.31 -16.19
N VAL A 91 -16.77 -8.45 -15.67
CA VAL A 91 -15.45 -9.03 -15.98
C VAL A 91 -15.32 -9.25 -17.50
N ASP A 92 -16.33 -9.83 -18.15
CA ASP A 92 -16.37 -10.10 -19.59
C ASP A 92 -16.45 -8.80 -20.41
N GLN A 93 -17.36 -7.89 -20.04
CA GLN A 93 -17.59 -6.62 -20.75
C GLN A 93 -16.35 -5.73 -20.72
N HIS A 94 -15.71 -5.60 -19.55
CA HIS A 94 -14.60 -4.68 -19.30
C HIS A 94 -13.21 -5.32 -19.42
N ASP A 95 -13.14 -6.58 -19.89
CA ASP A 95 -11.90 -7.31 -20.12
C ASP A 95 -10.99 -7.32 -18.87
N LEU A 96 -11.58 -7.74 -17.75
CA LEU A 96 -10.87 -7.79 -16.47
C LEU A 96 -10.22 -9.16 -16.26
N TYR A 97 -9.06 -9.17 -15.62
CA TYR A 97 -8.48 -10.37 -15.04
C TYR A 97 -9.07 -10.61 -13.66
N MET A 98 -9.19 -11.85 -13.23
CA MET A 98 -9.71 -12.15 -11.91
C MET A 98 -8.93 -13.23 -11.18
N ALA A 99 -8.81 -13.09 -9.88
CA ALA A 99 -8.38 -14.18 -9.02
C ALA A 99 -9.54 -15.16 -8.78
N VAL A 100 -9.22 -16.46 -8.72
CA VAL A 100 -10.11 -17.51 -8.25
C VAL A 100 -9.46 -18.14 -7.03
N ALA A 101 -10.12 -18.03 -5.89
CA ALA A 101 -9.56 -18.40 -4.58
C ALA A 101 -10.46 -19.36 -3.78
N THR A 102 -11.69 -19.61 -4.23
CA THR A 102 -12.69 -20.43 -3.54
C THR A 102 -13.45 -21.31 -4.51
N GLU A 103 -14.01 -22.42 -4.03
CA GLU A 103 -14.91 -23.27 -4.83
C GLU A 103 -16.15 -22.53 -5.31
N ARG A 104 -16.64 -21.56 -4.54
CA ARG A 104 -17.78 -20.73 -4.92
C ARG A 104 -17.49 -19.91 -6.19
N GLN A 105 -16.35 -19.20 -6.21
CA GLN A 105 -15.91 -18.44 -7.39
C GLN A 105 -15.63 -19.34 -8.60
N LEU A 106 -15.01 -20.49 -8.34
CA LEU A 106 -14.77 -21.49 -9.38
C LEU A 106 -16.08 -21.97 -9.99
N GLY A 107 -17.08 -22.36 -9.17
CA GLY A 107 -18.38 -22.80 -9.62
C GLY A 107 -19.08 -21.76 -10.50
N TRP A 108 -19.11 -20.51 -10.07
CA TRP A 108 -19.69 -19.42 -10.86
C TRP A 108 -19.02 -19.24 -12.22
N LEU A 109 -17.69 -19.30 -12.28
CA LEU A 109 -16.96 -19.17 -13.53
C LEU A 109 -17.21 -20.37 -14.47
N LEU A 110 -17.29 -21.59 -13.94
CA LEU A 110 -17.53 -22.79 -14.73
C LEU A 110 -18.95 -22.82 -15.34
N GLU A 111 -19.94 -22.25 -14.65
CA GLU A 111 -21.34 -22.18 -15.06
C GLU A 111 -21.64 -20.94 -15.94
N ALA A 112 -20.75 -19.96 -15.97
CA ALA A 112 -20.95 -18.71 -16.69
C ALA A 112 -21.06 -18.91 -18.21
N LYS A 113 -21.71 -17.95 -18.88
CA LYS A 113 -21.72 -17.81 -20.34
C LYS A 113 -21.05 -16.48 -20.67
N LEU A 114 -19.77 -16.51 -20.95
CA LEU A 114 -18.99 -15.33 -21.27
C LEU A 114 -18.70 -15.27 -22.77
N SER A 115 -18.58 -14.05 -23.31
CA SER A 115 -18.27 -13.81 -24.72
C SER A 115 -16.77 -13.88 -25.01
N LYS A 116 -15.93 -13.62 -23.99
CA LYS A 116 -14.48 -13.61 -24.08
C LYS A 116 -13.88 -14.64 -23.12
N LYS A 117 -12.60 -14.92 -23.33
CA LYS A 117 -11.82 -15.74 -22.41
C LYS A 117 -11.23 -14.88 -21.31
N VAL A 118 -11.46 -15.25 -20.06
CA VAL A 118 -10.93 -14.57 -18.88
C VAL A 118 -9.52 -15.07 -18.55
N HIS A 119 -8.61 -14.16 -18.24
CA HIS A 119 -7.32 -14.51 -17.64
C HIS A 119 -7.51 -14.70 -16.13
N VAL A 120 -7.27 -15.91 -15.65
CA VAL A 120 -7.48 -16.31 -14.27
C VAL A 120 -6.16 -16.37 -13.51
N PHE A 121 -6.13 -15.74 -12.36
CA PHE A 121 -5.08 -15.90 -11.34
C PHE A 121 -5.58 -16.90 -10.30
N LEU A 122 -5.28 -18.20 -10.51
CA LEU A 122 -5.69 -19.25 -9.59
C LEU A 122 -4.86 -19.19 -8.32
N LYS A 123 -5.52 -18.96 -7.19
CA LYS A 123 -4.85 -18.71 -5.93
C LYS A 123 -4.56 -20.00 -5.16
N MET A 124 -3.28 -20.20 -4.82
CA MET A 124 -2.83 -21.30 -3.96
C MET A 124 -2.49 -20.76 -2.57
N ASP A 125 -3.04 -21.40 -1.53
CA ASP A 125 -2.61 -21.16 -0.16
C ASP A 125 -1.33 -21.95 0.14
N SER A 126 -0.21 -21.28 0.00
CA SER A 126 1.11 -21.85 0.28
C SER A 126 1.51 -21.79 1.76
N GLY A 127 0.68 -21.19 2.63
CA GLY A 127 0.94 -21.11 4.06
C GLY A 127 0.62 -19.76 4.71
N MET A 128 -0.11 -18.88 4.04
CA MET A 128 -0.66 -17.65 4.64
C MET A 128 -2.01 -17.91 5.33
N HIS A 129 -2.74 -18.94 4.90
CA HIS A 129 -4.02 -19.40 5.46
C HIS A 129 -5.12 -18.33 5.50
N ARG A 130 -5.21 -17.54 4.41
CA ARG A 130 -6.24 -16.52 4.26
C ARG A 130 -7.19 -16.81 3.10
N LEU A 131 -6.66 -17.08 1.90
CA LEU A 131 -7.42 -17.38 0.69
C LEU A 131 -6.59 -18.27 -0.23
N GLY A 132 -7.28 -19.13 -1.00
CA GLY A 132 -6.66 -20.01 -2.01
C GLY A 132 -6.92 -21.46 -1.73
N PHE A 133 -6.69 -22.28 -2.74
CA PHE A 133 -6.82 -23.73 -2.66
C PHE A 133 -5.58 -24.34 -2.00
N SER A 134 -5.77 -25.44 -1.30
CA SER A 134 -4.65 -26.18 -0.71
C SER A 134 -3.70 -26.68 -1.81
N PRO A 135 -2.40 -26.90 -1.52
CA PRO A 135 -1.50 -27.52 -2.47
C PRO A 135 -1.98 -28.88 -2.98
N ALA A 136 -2.69 -29.65 -2.14
CA ALA A 136 -3.23 -30.96 -2.49
C ALA A 136 -4.39 -30.90 -3.49
N ASP A 137 -5.26 -29.89 -3.34
CA ASP A 137 -6.45 -29.74 -4.20
C ASP A 137 -6.13 -28.97 -5.50
N TYR A 138 -5.07 -28.18 -5.49
CA TYR A 138 -4.73 -27.24 -6.56
C TYR A 138 -4.68 -27.88 -7.96
N PRO A 139 -4.05 -29.06 -8.20
CA PRO A 139 -4.00 -29.68 -9.52
C PRO A 139 -5.39 -30.06 -10.06
N ALA A 140 -6.29 -30.54 -9.21
CA ALA A 140 -7.66 -30.89 -9.61
C ALA A 140 -8.48 -29.66 -9.95
N VAL A 141 -8.33 -28.58 -9.17
CA VAL A 141 -8.98 -27.29 -9.45
C VAL A 141 -8.45 -26.69 -10.76
N TYR A 142 -7.14 -26.72 -10.98
CA TYR A 142 -6.53 -26.28 -12.22
C TYR A 142 -7.09 -27.05 -13.43
N ALA A 143 -7.20 -28.37 -13.35
CA ALA A 143 -7.74 -29.21 -14.43
C ALA A 143 -9.19 -28.81 -14.79
N ARG A 144 -10.03 -28.47 -13.81
CA ARG A 144 -11.39 -27.97 -14.04
C ARG A 144 -11.40 -26.62 -14.76
N LEU A 145 -10.52 -25.68 -14.35
CA LEU A 145 -10.36 -24.39 -15.02
C LEU A 145 -9.83 -24.52 -16.44
N ALA A 146 -8.82 -25.36 -16.65
CA ALA A 146 -8.21 -25.58 -17.96
C ALA A 146 -9.18 -26.21 -18.98
N ALA A 147 -10.17 -26.96 -18.51
CA ALA A 147 -11.23 -27.52 -19.35
C ALA A 147 -12.37 -26.53 -19.64
N CYS A 148 -12.42 -25.39 -18.95
CA CYS A 148 -13.49 -24.41 -19.12
C CYS A 148 -13.27 -23.57 -20.38
N PRO A 149 -14.24 -23.52 -21.32
CA PRO A 149 -14.09 -22.81 -22.60
C PRO A 149 -13.95 -21.29 -22.44
N HIS A 150 -14.40 -20.73 -21.31
CA HIS A 150 -14.34 -19.29 -21.00
C HIS A 150 -13.04 -18.89 -20.29
N VAL A 151 -12.17 -19.84 -19.98
CA VAL A 151 -10.86 -19.57 -19.37
C VAL A 151 -9.81 -19.49 -20.47
N GLY A 152 -9.05 -18.43 -20.45
CA GLY A 152 -7.90 -18.22 -21.33
C GLY A 152 -6.61 -18.72 -20.69
N GLN A 153 -5.82 -17.79 -20.17
CA GLN A 153 -4.62 -18.09 -19.43
C GLN A 153 -4.93 -18.35 -17.96
N VAL A 154 -4.27 -19.33 -17.36
CA VAL A 154 -4.25 -19.54 -15.92
C VAL A 154 -2.85 -19.23 -15.38
N THR A 155 -2.75 -18.33 -14.42
CA THR A 155 -1.53 -18.00 -13.70
C THR A 155 -1.64 -18.47 -12.26
N LEU A 156 -0.65 -19.22 -11.76
CA LEU A 156 -0.57 -19.58 -10.36
C LEU A 156 -0.27 -18.32 -9.54
N MET A 157 -1.13 -18.01 -8.57
CA MET A 157 -0.95 -16.88 -7.67
C MET A 157 -0.83 -17.35 -6.23
N SER A 158 0.12 -16.80 -5.49
CA SER A 158 0.19 -17.00 -4.03
C SER A 158 0.55 -15.69 -3.32
N HIS A 159 0.58 -15.72 -1.99
CA HIS A 159 0.96 -14.57 -1.19
C HIS A 159 1.79 -15.01 0.01
N PHE A 160 2.90 -14.30 0.24
CA PHE A 160 3.79 -14.61 1.35
C PHE A 160 3.31 -13.95 2.64
N SER A 161 3.45 -14.69 3.73
CA SER A 161 3.06 -14.21 5.05
C SER A 161 4.17 -13.44 5.78
N ARG A 162 5.44 -13.67 5.42
CA ARG A 162 6.62 -13.09 6.09
C ARG A 162 7.76 -12.77 5.10
N ALA A 163 7.45 -12.28 3.90
CA ALA A 163 8.50 -11.89 2.96
C ALA A 163 9.28 -10.65 3.40
N ASP A 164 8.73 -9.88 4.33
CA ASP A 164 9.32 -8.72 5.00
C ASP A 164 10.38 -9.08 6.06
N GLU A 165 10.49 -10.37 6.39
CA GLU A 165 11.47 -10.90 7.33
C GLU A 165 12.35 -11.98 6.62
N PRO A 166 13.35 -11.57 5.82
CA PRO A 166 14.11 -12.49 4.98
C PRO A 166 14.95 -13.51 5.78
N ASP A 167 15.25 -13.23 7.03
CA ASP A 167 15.96 -14.16 7.95
C ASP A 167 15.07 -15.32 8.45
N GLN A 168 13.77 -15.29 8.17
CA GLN A 168 12.85 -16.32 8.59
C GLN A 168 12.59 -17.35 7.48
N PRO A 169 12.56 -18.65 7.79
CA PRO A 169 12.45 -19.72 6.78
C PRO A 169 11.04 -19.86 6.19
N THR A 170 10.10 -19.00 6.57
CA THR A 170 8.69 -19.14 6.19
C THR A 170 8.48 -18.95 4.70
N THR A 171 9.12 -17.94 4.09
CA THR A 171 8.97 -17.65 2.66
C THR A 171 9.63 -18.74 1.81
N GLU A 172 10.77 -19.29 2.22
CA GLU A 172 11.40 -20.43 1.56
C GLU A 172 10.47 -21.65 1.55
N ARG A 173 9.89 -22.01 2.69
CA ARG A 173 8.91 -23.12 2.79
C ARG A 173 7.68 -22.89 1.91
N GLN A 174 7.22 -21.63 1.77
CA GLN A 174 6.12 -21.31 0.87
C GLN A 174 6.53 -21.50 -0.59
N LEU A 175 7.75 -21.07 -0.99
CA LEU A 175 8.31 -21.28 -2.33
C LEU A 175 8.48 -22.77 -2.66
N GLU A 176 8.97 -23.57 -1.72
CA GLU A 176 9.09 -25.03 -1.87
C GLU A 176 7.74 -25.69 -2.14
N ARG A 177 6.71 -25.37 -1.37
CA ARG A 177 5.34 -25.89 -1.57
C ARG A 177 4.79 -25.52 -2.95
N ILE A 178 5.03 -24.27 -3.38
CA ILE A 178 4.60 -23.81 -4.70
C ILE A 178 5.33 -24.59 -5.78
N SER A 179 6.64 -24.76 -5.66
CA SER A 179 7.47 -25.48 -6.64
C SER A 179 7.04 -26.97 -6.75
N GLN A 180 6.77 -27.63 -5.63
CA GLN A 180 6.29 -29.02 -5.60
C GLN A 180 5.02 -29.22 -6.43
N VAL A 181 4.08 -28.28 -6.36
CA VAL A 181 2.84 -28.31 -7.15
C VAL A 181 3.12 -27.92 -8.60
N ASN A 182 3.84 -26.79 -8.81
CA ASN A 182 3.99 -26.21 -10.13
C ASN A 182 4.94 -26.96 -11.05
N ASN A 183 5.87 -27.77 -10.52
CA ASN A 183 6.78 -28.60 -11.33
C ASN A 183 6.03 -29.55 -12.29
N SER A 184 4.85 -30.01 -11.90
CA SER A 184 4.01 -30.86 -12.75
C SER A 184 3.07 -30.09 -13.66
N LEU A 185 2.78 -28.84 -13.35
CA LEU A 185 1.79 -28.02 -14.07
C LEU A 185 2.43 -27.03 -15.06
N GLY A 186 3.66 -26.54 -14.77
CA GLY A 186 4.39 -25.63 -15.62
C GLY A 186 3.73 -24.26 -15.81
N LEU A 187 2.98 -23.78 -14.81
CA LEU A 187 2.24 -22.53 -14.92
C LEU A 187 3.14 -21.31 -14.72
N ASN A 188 2.81 -20.22 -15.40
CA ASN A 188 3.30 -18.91 -15.04
C ASN A 188 2.89 -18.56 -13.61
N CYS A 189 3.76 -17.90 -12.86
CA CYS A 189 3.54 -17.59 -11.46
C CYS A 189 3.48 -16.07 -11.19
N SER A 190 2.68 -15.71 -10.20
CA SER A 190 2.61 -14.39 -9.58
C SER A 190 2.73 -14.54 -8.07
N LEU A 191 3.93 -14.38 -7.53
CA LEU A 191 4.25 -14.69 -6.14
C LEU A 191 4.59 -13.44 -5.32
N ALA A 192 5.54 -12.63 -5.82
CA ALA A 192 6.11 -11.52 -5.09
C ALA A 192 5.14 -10.35 -4.90
N ASN A 193 4.90 -9.95 -3.65
CA ASN A 193 4.43 -8.63 -3.24
C ASN A 193 5.64 -7.66 -3.18
N SER A 194 5.49 -6.46 -2.59
CA SER A 194 6.61 -5.51 -2.45
C SER A 194 7.82 -6.11 -1.74
N ALA A 195 7.63 -6.78 -0.61
CA ALA A 195 8.72 -7.42 0.13
C ALA A 195 9.35 -8.57 -0.67
N GLY A 196 8.51 -9.38 -1.32
CA GLY A 196 8.98 -10.43 -2.23
C GLY A 196 9.78 -9.89 -3.41
N THR A 197 9.42 -8.73 -3.94
CA THR A 197 10.14 -8.08 -5.05
C THR A 197 11.50 -7.53 -4.59
N LEU A 198 11.56 -6.97 -3.38
CA LEU A 198 12.78 -6.38 -2.83
C LEU A 198 13.79 -7.42 -2.33
N ALA A 199 13.33 -8.47 -1.64
CA ALA A 199 14.22 -9.36 -0.88
C ALA A 199 14.29 -10.81 -1.41
N TRP A 200 13.40 -11.21 -2.33
CA TRP A 200 13.29 -12.63 -2.76
C TRP A 200 13.40 -12.79 -4.26
N PRO A 201 14.63 -12.82 -4.85
CA PRO A 201 14.83 -12.94 -6.29
C PRO A 201 14.13 -14.15 -6.93
N ALA A 202 14.07 -15.30 -6.23
CA ALA A 202 13.39 -16.49 -6.71
C ALA A 202 11.87 -16.28 -6.88
N ALA A 203 11.27 -15.40 -6.08
CA ALA A 203 9.87 -15.02 -6.22
C ALA A 203 9.65 -13.88 -7.21
N ALA A 204 10.61 -12.94 -7.30
CA ALA A 204 10.56 -11.80 -8.20
C ALA A 204 10.77 -12.20 -9.67
N ASN A 205 11.65 -13.16 -9.93
CA ASN A 205 11.95 -13.66 -11.29
C ASN A 205 10.89 -14.64 -11.83
N GLN A 206 9.62 -14.41 -11.50
CA GLN A 206 8.48 -15.13 -12.04
C GLN A 206 7.78 -14.31 -13.14
N ALA A 207 6.64 -14.78 -13.65
CA ALA A 207 5.94 -14.08 -14.74
C ALA A 207 5.38 -12.71 -14.32
N TYR A 208 4.99 -12.57 -13.04
CA TYR A 208 4.40 -11.34 -12.52
C TYR A 208 4.89 -11.01 -11.12
N VAL A 209 5.23 -9.73 -10.90
CA VAL A 209 5.38 -9.13 -9.56
C VAL A 209 4.21 -8.20 -9.26
N ARG A 210 3.92 -8.00 -7.98
CA ARG A 210 2.80 -7.17 -7.52
C ARG A 210 3.28 -6.10 -6.52
N PRO A 211 4.01 -5.08 -7.02
CA PRO A 211 4.43 -3.96 -6.18
C PRO A 211 3.20 -3.22 -5.64
N GLY A 212 3.13 -3.07 -4.32
CA GLY A 212 2.12 -2.32 -3.60
C GLY A 212 2.75 -1.17 -2.84
N ILE A 213 3.05 -1.37 -1.56
CA ILE A 213 3.57 -0.30 -0.70
C ILE A 213 4.85 0.35 -1.24
N MET A 214 5.71 -0.40 -1.91
CA MET A 214 6.92 0.15 -2.53
C MET A 214 6.63 1.20 -3.61
N LEU A 215 5.46 1.15 -4.29
CA LEU A 215 5.05 2.19 -5.25
C LEU A 215 4.93 3.55 -4.57
N TYR A 216 4.55 3.55 -3.32
CA TYR A 216 4.28 4.74 -2.52
C TYR A 216 5.49 5.20 -1.71
N GLY A 217 6.63 4.52 -1.89
CA GLY A 217 7.92 4.92 -1.34
C GLY A 217 8.18 4.50 0.10
N ALA A 218 7.36 3.60 0.66
CA ALA A 218 7.63 2.98 1.93
C ALA A 218 8.18 1.55 1.73
N SER A 219 9.32 1.25 2.34
CA SER A 219 9.83 -0.12 2.35
C SER A 219 9.01 -0.98 3.31
N PRO A 220 8.59 -2.18 2.90
CA PRO A 220 7.97 -3.15 3.80
C PRO A 220 9.00 -3.87 4.68
N LEU A 221 10.30 -3.78 4.36
CA LEU A 221 11.36 -4.47 5.09
C LEU A 221 11.65 -3.74 6.40
N MET A 222 11.69 -4.50 7.50
CA MET A 222 11.72 -3.93 8.84
C MET A 222 13.12 -3.55 9.32
N ALA A 223 14.19 -4.04 8.64
CA ALA A 223 15.55 -3.71 9.02
C ALA A 223 15.85 -2.23 8.72
N PRO A 224 16.23 -1.42 9.71
CA PRO A 224 16.49 0.03 9.52
C PRO A 224 17.57 0.33 8.49
N ASP A 225 18.58 -0.55 8.39
CA ASP A 225 19.74 -0.41 7.50
C ASP A 225 19.53 -1.13 6.15
N ASP A 226 18.32 -1.56 5.84
CA ASP A 226 18.07 -2.25 4.58
C ASP A 226 18.26 -1.29 3.40
N PRO A 227 19.11 -1.65 2.41
CA PRO A 227 19.43 -0.78 1.29
C PRO A 227 18.23 -0.44 0.40
N SER A 228 17.13 -1.19 0.50
CA SER A 228 15.90 -0.90 -0.24
C SER A 228 15.26 0.41 0.15
N HIS A 229 15.49 0.91 1.37
CA HIS A 229 15.02 2.23 1.79
C HIS A 229 15.58 3.34 0.88
N ALA A 230 16.83 3.23 0.45
CA ALA A 230 17.46 4.20 -0.44
C ALA A 230 17.00 4.10 -1.91
N LEU A 231 16.41 2.97 -2.31
CA LEU A 231 15.91 2.76 -3.67
C LEU A 231 14.57 3.46 -3.91
N LEU A 232 13.77 3.65 -2.88
CA LEU A 232 12.40 4.13 -2.98
C LEU A 232 12.31 5.64 -2.68
N LYS A 233 11.39 6.32 -3.37
CA LYS A 233 11.12 7.74 -3.16
C LYS A 233 9.76 7.92 -2.49
N PRO A 234 9.66 8.64 -1.36
CA PRO A 234 8.37 8.96 -0.75
C PRO A 234 7.44 9.64 -1.74
N ALA A 235 6.25 9.06 -1.95
CA ALA A 235 5.27 9.57 -2.91
C ALA A 235 4.26 10.52 -2.27
N MET A 236 4.01 10.40 -0.96
CA MET A 236 3.12 11.29 -0.22
C MET A 236 3.89 12.10 0.82
N SER A 237 3.71 13.41 0.82
CA SER A 237 4.07 14.28 1.94
C SER A 237 2.80 14.80 2.59
N LEU A 238 2.51 14.38 3.83
CA LEU A 238 1.41 14.90 4.63
C LEU A 238 1.86 16.14 5.37
N ARG A 239 1.20 17.26 5.11
CA ARG A 239 1.58 18.56 5.65
C ARG A 239 0.42 19.30 6.27
N SER A 240 0.76 20.13 7.26
CA SER A 240 -0.11 21.13 7.84
C SER A 240 0.72 22.35 8.28
N GLU A 241 0.18 23.20 9.14
CA GLU A 241 0.85 24.41 9.64
C GLU A 241 0.62 24.58 11.12
N ILE A 242 1.56 25.24 11.80
CA ILE A 242 1.38 25.75 13.15
C ILE A 242 0.36 26.88 13.10
N PHE A 243 -0.73 26.76 13.85
CA PHE A 243 -1.72 27.83 13.93
C PHE A 243 -1.77 28.54 15.29
N SER A 244 -1.06 28.03 16.29
CA SER A 244 -0.87 28.67 17.60
C SER A 244 0.43 28.25 18.24
N VAL A 245 1.09 29.20 18.94
CA VAL A 245 2.29 28.93 19.75
C VAL A 245 2.02 29.32 21.19
N ARG A 246 2.48 28.50 22.14
CA ARG A 246 2.33 28.69 23.56
C ARG A 246 3.66 28.47 24.29
N GLU A 247 3.88 29.24 25.37
CA GLU A 247 4.95 29.00 26.33
C GLU A 247 4.35 28.40 27.61
N LEU A 248 4.85 27.24 28.00
CA LEU A 248 4.40 26.52 29.20
C LEU A 248 5.53 26.45 30.21
N ALA A 249 5.21 26.54 31.51
CA ALA A 249 6.19 26.36 32.58
C ALA A 249 6.57 24.87 32.74
N ALA A 250 7.67 24.60 33.36
CA ALA A 250 8.01 23.25 33.83
C ALA A 250 6.91 22.74 34.79
N GLY A 251 6.50 21.47 34.62
CA GLY A 251 5.43 20.85 35.41
C GLY A 251 4.06 20.95 34.78
N GLU A 252 3.83 21.79 33.74
CA GLU A 252 2.55 21.91 33.06
C GLU A 252 2.28 20.67 32.18
N PRO A 253 1.05 20.11 32.21
CA PRO A 253 0.67 18.98 31.35
C PRO A 253 0.19 19.44 29.99
N ILE A 254 0.30 18.52 28.98
CA ILE A 254 -0.17 18.76 27.62
C ILE A 254 -1.20 17.71 27.19
N GLY A 255 -2.36 18.19 26.73
CA GLY A 255 -3.35 17.41 26.02
C GLY A 255 -4.19 16.47 26.89
N TYR A 256 -4.95 15.61 26.21
CA TYR A 256 -5.85 14.67 26.87
C TYR A 256 -5.12 13.63 27.73
N GLY A 257 -5.55 13.49 28.98
CA GLY A 257 -5.02 12.52 29.92
C GLY A 257 -3.71 12.93 30.55
N GLU A 258 -3.24 14.18 30.27
CA GLU A 258 -2.04 14.76 30.92
C GLU A 258 -0.80 13.86 30.85
N ASN A 259 -0.69 13.07 29.76
CA ASN A 259 0.36 12.05 29.64
C ASN A 259 1.76 12.65 29.42
N PHE A 260 1.82 13.83 28.83
CA PHE A 260 3.07 14.57 28.66
C PHE A 260 3.14 15.69 29.69
N ILE A 261 4.19 15.71 30.49
CA ILE A 261 4.48 16.78 31.46
C ILE A 261 5.74 17.52 30.99
N CYS A 262 5.69 18.84 30.95
CA CYS A 262 6.82 19.68 30.59
C CYS A 262 7.94 19.55 31.65
N GLU A 263 9.07 18.94 31.31
CA GLU A 263 10.21 18.80 32.22
C GLU A 263 11.01 20.11 32.40
N ARG A 264 10.88 21.03 31.45
CA ARG A 264 11.48 22.36 31.40
C ARG A 264 10.49 23.36 30.86
N PRO A 265 10.73 24.69 30.93
CA PRO A 265 9.94 25.62 30.15
C PRO A 265 9.88 25.19 28.68
N THR A 266 8.68 24.97 28.17
CA THR A 266 8.45 24.29 26.88
C THR A 266 7.65 25.20 25.96
N ARG A 267 8.17 25.36 24.76
CA ARG A 267 7.48 26.07 23.69
C ARG A 267 6.71 25.07 22.84
N VAL A 268 5.40 25.25 22.76
CA VAL A 268 4.46 24.28 22.15
C VAL A 268 3.84 24.89 20.91
N GLY A 269 3.96 24.18 19.78
CA GLY A 269 3.22 24.48 18.55
C GLY A 269 1.95 23.64 18.47
N VAL A 270 0.81 24.26 18.19
CA VAL A 270 -0.44 23.57 17.87
C VAL A 270 -0.58 23.48 16.37
N VAL A 271 -0.68 22.26 15.83
CA VAL A 271 -0.73 21.99 14.39
C VAL A 271 -2.15 21.62 13.98
N ALA A 272 -2.64 22.17 12.86
CA ALA A 272 -4.01 22.04 12.39
C ALA A 272 -4.28 20.72 11.65
N ILE A 273 -4.00 19.58 12.28
CA ILE A 273 -4.30 18.22 11.79
C ILE A 273 -4.45 17.29 12.98
N GLY A 274 -5.40 16.36 12.91
CA GLY A 274 -5.66 15.39 13.95
C GLY A 274 -6.21 14.06 13.44
N TYR A 275 -6.75 13.23 14.35
CA TYR A 275 -7.15 11.87 13.95
C TYR A 275 -8.39 11.83 13.03
N ALA A 276 -9.25 12.85 13.02
CA ALA A 276 -10.36 12.92 12.06
C ALA A 276 -9.89 13.24 10.62
N ASP A 277 -8.65 13.68 10.46
CA ASP A 277 -8.00 13.84 9.17
C ASP A 277 -7.32 12.54 8.68
N GLY A 278 -7.23 11.55 9.58
CA GLY A 278 -6.55 10.27 9.33
C GLY A 278 -5.18 10.15 9.98
N TYR A 279 -4.71 11.16 10.73
CA TYR A 279 -3.47 11.01 11.48
C TYR A 279 -3.68 10.08 12.69
N SER A 280 -2.67 9.25 13.01
CA SER A 280 -2.83 8.24 14.08
C SER A 280 -3.05 8.87 15.45
N ARG A 281 -4.18 8.54 16.11
CA ARG A 281 -4.40 8.91 17.52
C ARG A 281 -3.45 8.18 18.48
N HIS A 282 -2.84 7.09 18.02
CA HIS A 282 -1.91 6.26 18.78
C HIS A 282 -0.45 6.70 18.62
N ALA A 283 -0.19 7.76 17.84
CA ALA A 283 1.13 8.38 17.78
C ALA A 283 1.56 8.81 19.18
N GLN A 284 2.69 8.26 19.62
CA GLN A 284 3.22 8.47 20.97
C GLN A 284 4.03 9.78 21.04
N ASP A 285 4.26 10.25 22.25
CA ASP A 285 5.23 11.30 22.50
C ASP A 285 6.59 10.91 21.89
N GLY A 286 7.24 11.87 21.24
CA GLY A 286 8.47 11.61 20.52
C GLY A 286 8.29 11.19 19.06
N THR A 287 7.04 10.99 18.56
CA THR A 287 6.81 10.75 17.14
C THR A 287 7.42 11.89 16.31
N PRO A 288 8.29 11.59 15.32
CA PRO A 288 8.99 12.63 14.58
C PRO A 288 8.06 13.45 13.70
N VAL A 289 8.36 14.74 13.59
CA VAL A 289 7.81 15.68 12.62
C VAL A 289 8.93 16.62 12.15
N SER A 290 8.69 17.31 11.03
CA SER A 290 9.61 18.39 10.60
C SER A 290 8.87 19.72 10.60
N VAL A 291 9.47 20.74 11.21
CA VAL A 291 8.97 22.11 11.26
C VAL A 291 9.95 23.01 10.47
N ASN A 292 9.50 23.60 9.37
CA ASN A 292 10.38 24.37 8.47
C ASN A 292 11.67 23.63 8.06
N GLY A 293 11.60 22.33 7.79
CA GLY A 293 12.77 21.52 7.45
C GLY A 293 13.67 21.17 8.64
N LYS A 294 13.29 21.50 9.88
CA LYS A 294 14.04 21.19 11.10
C LYS A 294 13.32 20.09 11.87
N PRO A 295 14.05 19.09 12.41
CA PRO A 295 13.45 17.99 13.16
C PRO A 295 12.80 18.50 14.45
N SER A 296 11.63 17.96 14.74
CA SER A 296 10.89 18.13 15.97
C SER A 296 10.10 16.83 16.27
N ARG A 297 9.23 16.89 17.27
CA ARG A 297 8.47 15.72 17.74
C ARG A 297 7.07 16.11 18.22
N ILE A 298 6.16 15.16 18.18
CA ILE A 298 4.87 15.25 18.84
C ILE A 298 5.06 15.16 20.35
N ILE A 299 4.34 15.99 21.08
CA ILE A 299 4.24 15.97 22.55
C ILE A 299 2.76 16.05 22.93
N GLY A 300 2.32 15.18 23.83
CA GLY A 300 0.90 15.03 24.19
C GLY A 300 0.07 14.27 23.14
N ARG A 301 -1.12 13.89 23.57
CA ARG A 301 -2.02 13.01 22.78
C ARG A 301 -2.64 13.75 21.60
N VAL A 302 -2.63 13.13 20.42
CA VAL A 302 -3.30 13.65 19.22
C VAL A 302 -4.80 13.80 19.47
N SER A 303 -5.32 14.99 19.18
CA SER A 303 -6.74 15.36 19.28
C SER A 303 -7.47 15.11 17.96
N MET A 304 -8.80 15.33 17.94
CA MET A 304 -9.62 15.11 16.74
C MET A 304 -9.14 15.96 15.55
N ASP A 305 -8.86 17.24 15.79
CA ASP A 305 -8.62 18.23 14.73
C ASP A 305 -7.22 18.85 14.79
N MET A 306 -6.42 18.53 15.80
CA MET A 306 -5.11 19.12 16.03
C MET A 306 -4.17 18.19 16.80
N LEU A 307 -2.89 18.47 16.70
CA LEU A 307 -1.83 17.85 17.51
C LEU A 307 -0.85 18.93 18.01
N THR A 308 0.00 18.58 18.95
CA THR A 308 0.97 19.46 19.56
C THR A 308 2.40 18.97 19.28
N VAL A 309 3.30 19.92 18.98
CA VAL A 309 4.71 19.66 18.67
C VAL A 309 5.63 20.48 19.57
N ASP A 310 6.81 19.95 19.85
CA ASP A 310 7.84 20.59 20.65
C ASP A 310 8.61 21.64 19.83
N LEU A 311 8.48 22.91 20.17
CA LEU A 311 9.21 24.01 19.54
C LEU A 311 10.31 24.60 20.43
N THR A 312 10.61 23.96 21.56
CA THR A 312 11.52 24.52 22.58
C THR A 312 12.91 24.81 22.02
N ASP A 313 13.40 23.92 21.16
CA ASP A 313 14.71 24.06 20.51
C ASP A 313 14.62 24.70 19.11
N LEU A 314 13.43 25.24 18.75
CA LEU A 314 13.14 25.94 17.49
C LEU A 314 12.62 27.35 17.78
N PRO A 315 13.46 28.28 18.29
CA PRO A 315 13.02 29.60 18.77
C PRO A 315 12.41 30.47 17.65
N ASP A 316 12.82 30.27 16.41
CA ASP A 316 12.33 31.03 15.23
C ASP A 316 11.00 30.51 14.70
N ALA A 317 10.55 29.30 15.10
CA ALA A 317 9.31 28.73 14.63
C ALA A 317 8.10 29.56 15.09
N LYS A 318 7.13 29.78 14.22
CA LYS A 318 5.98 30.67 14.46
C LYS A 318 4.71 30.16 13.81
N GLU A 319 3.62 30.82 14.10
CA GLU A 319 2.34 30.59 13.42
C GLU A 319 2.48 30.80 11.90
N GLY A 320 1.88 29.89 11.13
CA GLY A 320 2.00 29.81 9.67
C GLY A 320 3.16 28.96 9.16
N ASP A 321 4.07 28.52 10.03
CA ASP A 321 5.18 27.67 9.61
C ASP A 321 4.70 26.27 9.22
N PRO A 322 5.20 25.70 8.10
CA PRO A 322 4.82 24.38 7.65
C PRO A 322 5.36 23.28 8.55
N VAL A 323 4.51 22.27 8.76
CA VAL A 323 4.86 21.04 9.49
C VAL A 323 4.63 19.85 8.57
N GLU A 324 5.70 19.07 8.31
CA GLU A 324 5.60 17.78 7.65
C GLU A 324 5.44 16.67 8.70
N LEU A 325 4.36 15.87 8.55
CA LEU A 325 4.03 14.78 9.45
C LEU A 325 4.66 13.45 8.99
N TRP A 326 4.77 13.28 7.68
CA TRP A 326 5.59 12.29 6.98
C TRP A 326 5.78 12.72 5.53
N GLY A 327 6.85 12.27 4.90
CA GLY A 327 7.16 12.59 3.51
C GLY A 327 8.64 12.47 3.21
N LYS A 328 9.21 13.55 2.69
CA LYS A 328 10.62 13.59 2.28
C LYS A 328 11.59 13.77 3.46
N GLU A 329 11.14 14.40 4.52
CA GLU A 329 11.95 14.74 5.70
C GLU A 329 11.67 13.80 6.87
N VAL A 330 10.46 13.24 6.94
CA VAL A 330 10.03 12.33 8.01
C VAL A 330 9.60 11.01 7.39
N ASP A 331 10.32 9.94 7.70
CA ASP A 331 9.98 8.60 7.22
C ASP A 331 8.64 8.14 7.81
N VAL A 332 7.71 7.76 6.93
CA VAL A 332 6.40 7.23 7.32
C VAL A 332 6.50 5.95 8.15
N ASN A 333 7.52 5.12 7.95
CA ASN A 333 7.73 3.90 8.74
C ASN A 333 8.11 4.22 10.20
N LEU A 334 8.87 5.29 10.44
CA LEU A 334 9.13 5.77 11.80
C LEU A 334 7.84 6.23 12.49
N VAL A 335 7.01 7.01 11.77
CA VAL A 335 5.70 7.43 12.28
C VAL A 335 4.82 6.23 12.57
N ALA A 336 4.82 5.21 11.69
CA ALA A 336 4.07 3.98 11.87
C ALA A 336 4.55 3.21 13.12
N THR A 337 5.86 3.09 13.32
CA THR A 337 6.45 2.45 14.51
C THR A 337 6.02 3.15 15.79
N HIS A 338 6.12 4.48 15.85
CA HIS A 338 5.67 5.28 16.98
C HIS A 338 4.14 5.20 17.20
N SER A 339 3.40 4.88 16.16
CA SER A 339 1.94 4.69 16.21
C SER A 339 1.54 3.23 16.46
N ARG A 340 2.48 2.30 16.64
CA ARG A 340 2.27 0.84 16.78
C ARG A 340 1.43 0.26 15.66
N THR A 341 1.72 0.66 14.44
CA THR A 341 1.04 0.22 13.21
C THR A 341 2.04 0.11 12.06
N ILE A 342 1.55 0.00 10.84
CA ILE A 342 2.33 -0.09 9.61
C ILE A 342 2.00 1.10 8.69
N SER A 343 2.93 1.46 7.80
CA SER A 343 2.77 2.57 6.85
C SER A 343 1.53 2.43 5.96
N TYR A 344 1.12 1.21 5.62
CA TYR A 344 -0.13 0.92 4.92
C TYR A 344 -1.36 1.54 5.61
N THR A 345 -1.45 1.36 6.94
CA THR A 345 -2.57 1.91 7.73
C THR A 345 -2.54 3.44 7.73
N LEU A 346 -1.35 4.04 7.89
CA LEU A 346 -1.23 5.51 7.87
C LEU A 346 -1.70 6.10 6.54
N PHE A 347 -1.24 5.55 5.43
CA PHE A 347 -1.64 6.03 4.10
C PHE A 347 -3.13 5.85 3.82
N THR A 348 -3.69 4.66 4.11
CA THR A 348 -5.10 4.36 3.83
C THR A 348 -6.08 5.05 4.79
N SER A 349 -5.60 5.56 5.93
CA SER A 349 -6.43 6.27 6.91
C SER A 349 -6.71 7.73 6.53
N ILE A 350 -5.98 8.30 5.58
CA ILE A 350 -6.17 9.70 5.17
C ILE A 350 -7.61 9.90 4.68
N THR A 351 -8.31 10.85 5.29
CA THR A 351 -9.73 11.10 5.02
C THR A 351 -9.92 12.18 3.95
N ARG A 352 -11.15 12.28 3.41
CA ARG A 352 -11.53 13.35 2.47
C ARG A 352 -11.38 14.77 3.01
N ARG A 353 -11.09 14.94 4.30
CA ARG A 353 -10.79 16.25 4.91
C ARG A 353 -9.42 16.79 4.50
N VAL A 354 -8.54 15.91 4.02
CA VAL A 354 -7.18 16.22 3.55
C VAL A 354 -7.18 16.22 2.03
N PRO A 355 -7.16 17.39 1.37
CA PRO A 355 -7.11 17.45 -0.08
C PRO A 355 -5.78 16.91 -0.60
N LEU A 356 -5.84 16.12 -1.68
CA LEU A 356 -4.67 15.63 -2.41
C LEU A 356 -4.25 16.69 -3.43
N ARG A 357 -2.97 17.04 -3.43
CA ARG A 357 -2.35 17.97 -4.39
C ARG A 357 -1.30 17.21 -5.19
N TYR A 358 -1.55 17.01 -6.47
CA TYR A 358 -0.65 16.27 -7.34
C TYR A 358 0.41 17.20 -7.93
N ILE A 359 1.67 16.74 -7.91
CA ILE A 359 2.80 17.38 -8.59
C ILE A 359 3.39 16.40 -9.61
N ASN A 360 4.09 16.94 -10.61
CA ASN A 360 4.74 16.17 -11.69
C ASN A 360 3.73 15.31 -12.47
N GLN A 361 2.60 15.93 -12.84
CA GLN A 361 1.52 15.31 -13.62
C GLN A 361 1.93 14.98 -15.05
#